data_3e4bbfa7d243f213e56f503ea8ccc0d5
#
_entry.id   3e4bbfa7d243f213e56f503ea8ccc0d5
#
_cell.length_a   1.000
_cell.length_b   1.000
_cell.length_c   1.000
_cell.angle_alpha   90.00
_cell.angle_beta   90.00
_cell.angle_gamma   90.00
#
_symmetry.space_group_name_H-M   'P 1'
#
loop_
_entity.id
_entity.type
_entity.pdbx_description
1 polymer ?
#
loop_
_entity_poly.entity_id
_entity_poly.type
_entity_poly.pdbx_seq_one_letter_code
_entity_poly.pdbx_strand_id
1 'polypeptide(L)'
;QWLRELAEVLGFHHICTLTVQEHDKMIGYVSQLCHAIAVSLMCANDNSSLCEYTGDSFRDLTRIARINDKMWAELFLWNKENLISEIDQFDAALQEMRAALVADDRDKLEEMFRLSTQRRAAFDKKLPE
;
A
#
# COMPACT_ATOMS: atom_id res chain seq x y z
N GLN A 1 -3.07 18.95 23.56
CA GLN A 1 -3.69 20.14 22.94
C GLN A 1 -2.65 21.04 22.27
N TRP A 2 -1.56 21.46 22.92
CA TRP A 2 -0.53 22.33 22.37
C TRP A 2 0.19 21.76 21.11
N LEU A 3 0.39 20.43 21.00
CA LEU A 3 0.96 19.79 19.82
C LEU A 3 0.06 19.96 18.58
N ARG A 4 -1.25 19.93 18.76
CA ARG A 4 -2.20 20.17 17.67
C ARG A 4 -2.10 21.63 17.20
N GLU A 5 -2.11 22.57 18.12
CA GLU A 5 -1.97 24.00 17.85
C GLU A 5 -0.63 24.31 17.13
N LEU A 6 0.47 23.68 17.57
CA LEU A 6 1.76 23.78 16.90
C LEU A 6 1.73 23.24 15.47
N ALA A 7 1.11 22.07 15.26
CA ALA A 7 0.99 21.47 13.93
C ALA A 7 0.15 22.36 12.99
N GLU A 8 -0.94 22.96 13.48
CA GLU A 8 -1.76 23.91 12.72
C GLU A 8 -0.95 25.16 12.32
N VAL A 9 -0.16 25.72 13.25
CA VAL A 9 0.75 26.85 12.94
C VAL A 9 1.80 26.48 11.90
N LEU A 10 2.26 25.22 11.90
CA LEU A 10 3.20 24.71 10.90
C LEU A 10 2.54 24.38 9.53
N GLY A 11 1.23 24.60 9.40
CA GLY A 11 0.50 24.42 8.15
C GLY A 11 -0.06 23.00 7.92
N PHE A 12 -0.09 22.14 8.93
CA PHE A 12 -0.76 20.83 8.83
C PHE A 12 -2.27 21.03 9.01
N HIS A 13 -3.05 20.81 7.95
CA HIS A 13 -4.50 21.00 7.95
C HIS A 13 -5.28 19.73 8.32
N HIS A 14 -4.63 18.57 8.29
CA HIS A 14 -5.25 17.29 8.62
C HIS A 14 -4.46 16.58 9.70
N ILE A 15 -5.00 16.62 10.94
CA ILE A 15 -4.33 16.08 12.13
C ILE A 15 -5.21 15.00 12.73
N CYS A 16 -4.72 13.74 12.69
CA CYS A 16 -5.35 12.60 13.34
C CYS A 16 -4.67 12.31 14.68
N THR A 17 -5.47 11.93 15.68
CA THR A 17 -4.97 11.45 16.96
C THR A 17 -5.28 9.97 17.06
N LEU A 18 -4.27 9.15 17.25
CA LEU A 18 -4.36 7.70 17.35
C LEU A 18 -3.71 7.22 18.64
N THR A 19 -4.13 6.08 19.15
CA THR A 19 -3.34 5.31 20.11
C THR A 19 -2.10 4.73 19.44
N VAL A 20 -1.11 4.31 20.21
CA VAL A 20 0.10 3.66 19.66
C VAL A 20 -0.27 2.43 18.85
N GLN A 21 -1.18 1.61 19.34
CA GLN A 21 -1.64 0.39 18.67
C GLN A 21 -2.35 0.69 17.34
N GLU A 22 -3.22 1.69 17.32
CA GLU A 22 -3.88 2.12 16.07
C GLU A 22 -2.89 2.70 15.07
N HIS A 23 -1.90 3.47 15.54
CA HIS A 23 -0.83 3.99 14.71
C HIS A 23 -0.03 2.85 14.06
N ASP A 24 0.44 1.89 14.86
CA ASP A 24 1.28 0.79 14.38
C ASP A 24 0.52 -0.10 13.36
N LYS A 25 -0.76 -0.37 13.63
CA LYS A 25 -1.62 -1.07 12.67
C LYS A 25 -1.80 -0.26 11.38
N MET A 26 -2.05 1.04 11.48
CA MET A 26 -2.23 1.89 10.30
C MET A 26 -0.95 1.99 9.46
N ILE A 27 0.23 2.15 10.11
CA ILE A 27 1.52 2.16 9.43
C ILE A 27 1.82 0.81 8.77
N GLY A 28 1.40 -0.30 9.39
CA GLY A 28 1.45 -1.64 8.79
C GLY A 28 0.81 -1.67 7.41
N TYR A 29 -0.40 -1.12 7.30
CA TYR A 29 -1.15 -1.10 6.04
C TYR A 29 -0.68 -0.02 5.05
N VAL A 30 -0.69 1.25 5.46
CA VAL A 30 -0.51 2.36 4.50
C VAL A 30 0.94 2.62 4.10
N SER A 31 1.90 2.03 4.80
CA SER A 31 3.34 2.22 4.56
C SER A 31 4.06 0.90 4.37
N GLN A 32 4.11 0.05 5.40
CA GLN A 32 4.95 -1.14 5.39
C GLN A 32 4.48 -2.18 4.37
N LEU A 33 3.19 -2.43 4.26
CA LEU A 33 2.62 -3.31 3.23
C LEU A 33 2.95 -2.80 1.81
N CYS A 34 2.86 -1.49 1.57
CA CYS A 34 3.20 -0.92 0.28
C CYS A 34 4.66 -1.21 -0.11
N HIS A 35 5.59 -1.09 0.84
CA HIS A 35 6.99 -1.43 0.61
C HIS A 35 7.19 -2.93 0.43
N ALA A 36 6.51 -3.77 1.21
CA ALA A 36 6.55 -5.22 1.06
C ALA A 36 6.10 -5.66 -0.33
N ILE A 37 4.98 -5.09 -0.84
CA ILE A 37 4.47 -5.36 -2.19
C ILE A 37 5.49 -4.94 -3.25
N ALA A 38 6.02 -3.72 -3.17
CA ALA A 38 6.97 -3.20 -4.15
C ALA A 38 8.26 -4.02 -4.20
N VAL A 39 8.80 -4.37 -3.04
CA VAL A 39 10.02 -5.22 -2.92
C VAL A 39 9.73 -6.63 -3.46
N SER A 40 8.63 -7.25 -3.06
CA SER A 40 8.25 -8.59 -3.51
C SER A 40 8.03 -8.65 -5.02
N LEU A 41 7.40 -7.62 -5.59
CA LEU A 41 7.20 -7.50 -7.04
C LEU A 41 8.53 -7.44 -7.78
N MET A 42 9.52 -6.68 -7.27
CA MET A 42 10.85 -6.62 -7.86
C MET A 42 11.62 -7.92 -7.70
N CYS A 43 11.43 -8.66 -6.62
CA CYS A 43 12.07 -9.95 -6.38
C CYS A 43 11.41 -11.12 -7.14
N ALA A 44 10.17 -10.95 -7.58
CA ALA A 44 9.42 -12.02 -8.28
C ALA A 44 9.88 -12.27 -9.72
N ASN A 45 10.67 -11.38 -10.30
CA ASN A 45 11.13 -11.48 -11.69
C ASN A 45 12.61 -11.11 -11.77
N ASP A 46 13.43 -12.02 -12.33
CA ASP A 46 14.87 -11.89 -12.50
C ASP A 46 15.32 -11.41 -13.89
N ASN A 47 14.39 -10.99 -14.75
CA ASN A 47 14.70 -10.50 -16.08
C ASN A 47 15.53 -9.21 -16.01
N SER A 48 16.81 -9.30 -16.37
CA SER A 48 17.74 -8.16 -16.35
C SER A 48 17.39 -7.04 -17.34
N SER A 49 16.62 -7.34 -18.39
CA SER A 49 16.16 -6.37 -19.39
C SER A 49 14.77 -5.80 -19.06
N LEU A 50 14.22 -6.07 -17.88
CA LEU A 50 12.86 -5.66 -17.52
C LEU A 50 12.66 -4.14 -17.67
N CYS A 51 13.69 -3.35 -17.40
CA CYS A 51 13.64 -1.88 -17.50
C CYS A 51 13.36 -1.36 -18.93
N GLU A 52 13.64 -2.17 -19.97
CA GLU A 52 13.38 -1.79 -21.36
C GLU A 52 11.90 -1.92 -21.75
N TYR A 53 11.12 -2.68 -20.97
CA TYR A 53 9.72 -3.00 -21.25
C TYR A 53 8.73 -2.30 -20.31
N THR A 54 9.22 -1.54 -19.31
CA THR A 54 8.36 -0.97 -18.27
C THR A 54 7.81 0.39 -18.64
N GLY A 55 6.50 0.57 -18.46
CA GLY A 55 5.80 1.85 -18.50
C GLY A 55 5.66 2.49 -17.10
N ASP A 56 4.90 3.59 -17.05
CA ASP A 56 4.73 4.40 -15.84
C ASP A 56 4.07 3.62 -14.70
N SER A 57 3.07 2.79 -14.98
CA SER A 57 2.37 1.99 -13.95
C SER A 57 3.33 1.10 -13.15
N PHE A 58 4.27 0.43 -13.83
CA PHE A 58 5.25 -0.40 -13.15
C PHE A 58 6.24 0.44 -12.36
N ARG A 59 6.72 1.54 -12.94
CA ARG A 59 7.66 2.46 -12.27
C ARG A 59 7.06 3.09 -11.04
N ASP A 60 5.81 3.54 -11.10
CA ASP A 60 5.11 4.14 -9.97
C ASP A 60 4.91 3.13 -8.84
N LEU A 61 4.46 1.91 -9.16
CA LEU A 61 4.23 0.87 -8.17
C LEU A 61 5.53 0.40 -7.51
N THR A 62 6.65 0.37 -8.25
CA THR A 62 7.94 -0.13 -7.74
C THR A 62 8.90 0.97 -7.29
N ARG A 63 8.53 2.23 -7.39
CA ARG A 63 9.38 3.37 -7.03
C ARG A 63 9.98 3.27 -5.63
N ILE A 64 9.20 2.77 -4.68
CA ILE A 64 9.60 2.62 -3.27
C ILE A 64 10.37 1.31 -2.99
N ALA A 65 10.58 0.45 -3.99
CA ALA A 65 11.35 -0.78 -3.81
C ALA A 65 12.87 -0.52 -3.67
N ARG A 66 13.35 0.67 -4.08
CA ARG A 66 14.71 1.11 -3.76
C ARG A 66 14.76 1.56 -2.31
N ILE A 67 15.20 0.67 -1.44
CA ILE A 67 14.98 0.75 0.00
C ILE A 67 16.31 0.72 0.76
N ASN A 68 16.36 1.34 1.95
CA ASN A 68 17.46 1.13 2.89
C ASN A 68 17.22 -0.22 3.61
N ASP A 69 17.98 -1.24 3.23
CA ASP A 69 17.81 -2.62 3.64
C ASP A 69 17.84 -2.80 5.16
N LYS A 70 18.80 -2.20 5.84
CA LYS A 70 18.97 -2.33 7.30
C LYS A 70 17.84 -1.66 8.07
N MET A 71 17.55 -0.40 7.75
CA MET A 71 16.48 0.36 8.41
C MET A 71 15.12 -0.32 8.24
N TRP A 72 14.77 -0.73 7.03
CA TRP A 72 13.48 -1.33 6.76
C TRP A 72 13.33 -2.74 7.33
N ALA A 73 14.43 -3.52 7.39
CA ALA A 73 14.42 -4.80 8.09
C ALA A 73 14.06 -4.62 9.58
N GLU A 74 14.65 -3.62 10.25
CA GLU A 74 14.31 -3.31 11.64
C GLU A 74 12.85 -2.86 11.78
N LEU A 75 12.38 -1.94 10.95
CA LEU A 75 11.00 -1.43 10.98
C LEU A 75 9.97 -2.55 10.77
N PHE A 76 10.24 -3.47 9.85
CA PHE A 76 9.37 -4.62 9.60
C PHE A 76 9.34 -5.56 10.81
N LEU A 77 10.49 -5.85 11.39
CA LEU A 77 10.59 -6.73 12.54
C LEU A 77 9.95 -6.14 13.81
N TRP A 78 10.04 -4.83 14.02
CA TRP A 78 9.42 -4.18 15.18
C TRP A 78 7.89 -4.16 15.09
N ASN A 79 7.32 -4.17 13.90
CA ASN A 79 5.87 -4.17 13.67
C ASN A 79 5.38 -5.46 13.00
N LYS A 80 6.12 -6.56 13.15
CA LYS A 80 5.96 -7.78 12.36
C LYS A 80 4.56 -8.39 12.43
N GLU A 81 3.91 -8.37 13.58
CA GLU A 81 2.59 -8.99 13.78
C GLU A 81 1.50 -8.26 12.98
N ASN A 82 1.50 -6.93 13.04
CA ASN A 82 0.61 -6.11 12.23
C ASN A 82 0.93 -6.29 10.73
N LEU A 83 2.20 -6.23 10.35
CA LEU A 83 2.60 -6.36 8.95
C LEU A 83 2.25 -7.74 8.38
N ILE A 84 2.48 -8.83 9.13
CA ILE A 84 2.09 -10.19 8.71
C ILE A 84 0.57 -10.25 8.49
N SER A 85 -0.22 -9.73 9.41
CA SER A 85 -1.68 -9.68 9.26
C SER A 85 -2.13 -8.92 8.00
N GLU A 86 -1.46 -7.82 7.68
CA GLU A 86 -1.79 -7.04 6.46
C GLU A 86 -1.34 -7.75 5.19
N ILE A 87 -0.20 -8.45 5.22
CA ILE A 87 0.27 -9.29 4.10
C ILE A 87 -0.72 -10.43 3.85
N ASP A 88 -1.19 -11.11 4.90
CA ASP A 88 -2.15 -12.23 4.78
C ASP A 88 -3.47 -11.75 4.15
N GLN A 89 -3.96 -10.58 4.55
CA GLN A 89 -5.18 -9.99 3.97
C GLN A 89 -4.97 -9.60 2.49
N PHE A 90 -3.80 -9.04 2.17
CA PHE A 90 -3.45 -8.70 0.79
C PHE A 90 -3.31 -9.96 -0.08
N ASP A 91 -2.63 -11.01 0.43
CA ASP A 91 -2.51 -12.27 -0.28
C ASP A 91 -3.88 -12.92 -0.52
N ALA A 92 -4.78 -12.91 0.47
CA ALA A 92 -6.14 -13.40 0.31
C ALA A 92 -6.89 -12.68 -0.82
N ALA A 93 -6.79 -11.35 -0.91
CA ALA A 93 -7.40 -10.57 -1.98
C ALA A 93 -6.76 -10.88 -3.36
N LEU A 94 -5.44 -11.11 -3.41
CA LEU A 94 -4.74 -11.50 -4.62
C LEU A 94 -5.15 -12.92 -5.08
N GLN A 95 -5.32 -13.86 -4.14
CA GLN A 95 -5.80 -15.21 -4.43
C GLN A 95 -7.26 -15.20 -4.92
N GLU A 96 -8.11 -14.32 -4.40
CA GLU A 96 -9.48 -14.13 -4.91
C GLU A 96 -9.48 -13.68 -6.38
N MET A 97 -8.64 -12.71 -6.73
CA MET A 97 -8.47 -12.27 -8.12
C MET A 97 -7.93 -13.41 -9.00
N ARG A 98 -6.92 -14.14 -8.51
CA ARG A 98 -6.38 -15.30 -9.21
C ARG A 98 -7.43 -16.38 -9.47
N ALA A 99 -8.27 -16.68 -8.47
CA ALA A 99 -9.34 -17.66 -8.60
C ALA A 99 -10.38 -17.23 -9.66
N ALA A 100 -10.75 -15.96 -9.68
CA ALA A 100 -11.65 -15.41 -10.71
C ALA A 100 -11.05 -15.54 -12.12
N LEU A 101 -9.75 -15.27 -12.27
CA LEU A 101 -9.03 -15.45 -13.54
C LEU A 101 -9.00 -16.92 -13.98
N VAL A 102 -8.74 -17.85 -13.07
CA VAL A 102 -8.72 -19.30 -13.38
C VAL A 102 -10.10 -19.81 -13.80
N ALA A 103 -11.15 -19.24 -13.24
CA ALA A 103 -12.54 -19.61 -13.53
C ALA A 103 -13.14 -18.85 -14.74
N ASP A 104 -12.39 -17.96 -15.39
CA ASP A 104 -12.91 -17.01 -16.40
C ASP A 104 -14.12 -16.21 -15.89
N ASP A 105 -14.16 -15.94 -14.57
CA ASP A 105 -15.26 -15.26 -13.90
C ASP A 105 -15.17 -13.75 -14.10
N ARG A 106 -15.72 -13.31 -15.21
CA ARG A 106 -15.76 -11.90 -15.60
C ARG A 106 -16.55 -11.04 -14.60
N ASP A 107 -17.67 -11.53 -14.11
CA ASP A 107 -18.56 -10.78 -13.22
C ASP A 107 -17.84 -10.49 -11.90
N LYS A 108 -17.12 -11.48 -11.39
CA LYS A 108 -16.30 -11.30 -10.18
C LYS A 108 -15.17 -10.31 -10.37
N LEU A 109 -14.46 -10.35 -11.48
CA LEU A 109 -13.40 -9.37 -11.80
C LEU A 109 -13.97 -7.95 -11.88
N GLU A 110 -15.11 -7.78 -12.57
CA GLU A 110 -15.77 -6.47 -12.67
C GLU A 110 -16.25 -5.96 -11.31
N GLU A 111 -16.75 -6.83 -10.42
CA GLU A 111 -17.09 -6.48 -9.04
C GLU A 111 -15.88 -5.94 -8.29
N MET A 112 -14.75 -6.65 -8.34
CA MET A 112 -13.50 -6.24 -7.68
C MET A 112 -13.01 -4.88 -8.21
N PHE A 113 -13.07 -4.65 -9.51
CA PHE A 113 -12.66 -3.39 -10.13
C PHE A 113 -13.57 -2.23 -9.73
N ARG A 114 -14.89 -2.44 -9.68
CA ARG A 114 -15.85 -1.42 -9.21
C ARG A 114 -15.59 -1.05 -7.75
N LEU A 115 -15.38 -2.07 -6.89
CA LEU A 115 -15.07 -1.84 -5.47
C LEU A 115 -13.75 -1.05 -5.30
N SER A 116 -12.71 -1.42 -6.05
CA SER A 116 -11.43 -0.70 -6.05
C SER A 116 -11.60 0.75 -6.45
N THR A 117 -12.29 1.02 -7.55
CA THR A 117 -12.57 2.37 -8.04
C THR A 117 -13.34 3.20 -7.02
N GLN A 118 -14.39 2.62 -6.42
CA GLN A 118 -15.18 3.29 -5.39
C GLN A 118 -14.33 3.67 -4.16
N ARG A 119 -13.48 2.75 -3.69
CA ARG A 119 -12.59 3.02 -2.55
C ARG A 119 -11.54 4.06 -2.89
N ARG A 120 -10.97 4.01 -4.10
CA ARG A 120 -9.93 4.95 -4.53
C ARG A 120 -10.48 6.38 -4.69
N ALA A 121 -11.74 6.55 -5.09
CA ALA A 121 -12.37 7.86 -5.24
C ALA A 121 -12.37 8.70 -3.95
N ALA A 122 -12.29 8.06 -2.78
CA ALA A 122 -12.17 8.76 -1.50
C ALA A 122 -10.85 9.54 -1.34
N PHE A 123 -9.83 9.22 -2.13
CA PHE A 123 -8.52 9.88 -2.11
C PHE A 123 -8.40 11.02 -3.13
N ASP A 124 -9.39 11.17 -4.02
CA ASP A 124 -9.36 12.22 -5.02
C ASP A 124 -9.63 13.55 -4.31
N LYS A 125 -8.75 14.53 -4.52
CA LYS A 125 -8.95 15.86 -4.00
C LYS A 125 -10.21 16.44 -4.66
N LYS A 126 -11.19 16.85 -3.86
CA LYS A 126 -12.26 17.70 -4.39
C LYS A 126 -11.60 18.98 -4.91
N LEU A 127 -11.64 19.19 -6.21
CA LEU A 127 -11.26 20.47 -6.78
C LEU A 127 -12.19 21.53 -6.13
N PRO A 128 -11.65 22.68 -5.69
CA PRO A 128 -12.51 23.77 -5.23
C PRO A 128 -13.43 24.18 -6.41
N GLU A 129 -14.74 24.28 -6.12
CA GLU A 129 -15.74 24.82 -7.04
C GLU A 129 -15.44 26.29 -7.36
#